data_c60a241989220f2f5b13c9f23608269f
#
_entry.id   c60a241989220f2f5b13c9f23608269f
#
_cell.length_a   1.000
_cell.length_b   1.000
_cell.length_c   1.000
_cell.angle_alpha   90.00
_cell.angle_beta   90.00
_cell.angle_gamma   90.00
#
_symmetry.space_group_name_H-M   'P 1'
#
loop_
_entity.id
_entity.type
_entity.pdbx_description
1 polymer ?
#
loop_
_entity_poly.entity_id
_entity_poly.type
_entity_poly.pdbx_seq_one_letter_code
_entity_poly.pdbx_strand_id
1 'polypeptide(L)'
;VERLDLDAGGRPYFELNLGSSQPYLAHDCWDYVDIAGRMVDALALSDAALGSDDGAATRESVLAYLRVRQGPEGLFWNGPNERTSGYASDCVESFCQSRAALGLVTWLQATGADAATAALDRLVAGLGAVAVWDGDTAYLPGSQWRNSWLDTTLTADGAPDGRAKYGWGALVALPLARYFELTGAPAAGELTAAFLRFFVERSGLVAADGSFAGHVHAEGYAALASAAARFATVAGWDAWLAWAERLFAYLRARSTRYGFVPDRIGLGPAYYWYWYGRESLPPTCETCGLVDALELGITLAERGYVAYWDDVERWTRNHLLASQLGTPETWAAAPGRQVPAALLAAAAPDGPLARVVAGAFDSASSPGGLLDRAGGGQGAVVEGCCASSGLRGLFLAWQHAVADDGAVVSVHLGLSRTSPAAEVVSYEPFAGQLDVRLRAARRLRVRVPSWVPREALVLLRDDERIAPVWEGDYLRFDDLAPGQTVRLRYPLVERTEEEQVESARLRVRWRGGTVVGVEPSGTGLEAYGRHMFAPTLGAAPTTPPRASRIVW
;
A
#
# COMPACT_ATOMS: atom_id res chain seq x y z
N VAL A 1 -11.72 -10.45 4.52
CA VAL A 1 -11.68 -9.82 5.86
C VAL A 1 -11.62 -10.88 6.97
N GLU A 2 -12.32 -12.00 6.83
CA GLU A 2 -12.25 -13.13 7.80
C GLU A 2 -10.89 -13.85 7.88
N ARG A 3 -9.88 -13.34 7.16
CA ARG A 3 -8.60 -14.02 6.93
C ARG A 3 -7.46 -13.53 7.80
N LEU A 4 -7.69 -12.48 8.59
CA LEU A 4 -6.76 -12.01 9.60
C LEU A 4 -7.16 -12.68 10.92
N ASP A 5 -6.44 -13.72 11.29
CA ASP A 5 -6.79 -14.51 12.47
C ASP A 5 -6.32 -13.83 13.75
N LEU A 6 -7.11 -14.00 14.82
CA LEU A 6 -6.85 -13.49 16.15
C LEU A 6 -6.70 -14.66 17.13
N ASP A 7 -5.88 -14.50 18.15
CA ASP A 7 -5.89 -15.39 19.28
C ASP A 7 -7.14 -15.19 20.18
N ALA A 8 -7.28 -16.01 21.19
CA ALA A 8 -8.43 -15.93 22.14
C ALA A 8 -8.50 -14.61 22.91
N GLY A 9 -7.41 -13.83 22.95
CA GLY A 9 -7.33 -12.50 23.58
C GLY A 9 -7.59 -11.34 22.64
N GLY A 10 -7.83 -11.60 21.36
CA GLY A 10 -8.00 -10.58 20.33
C GLY A 10 -6.69 -10.02 19.78
N ARG A 11 -5.53 -10.63 20.11
CA ARG A 11 -4.22 -10.27 19.56
C ARG A 11 -4.10 -10.86 18.16
N PRO A 12 -3.81 -10.07 17.13
CA PRO A 12 -3.57 -10.60 15.78
C PRO A 12 -2.26 -11.37 15.71
N TYR A 13 -2.17 -12.30 14.76
CA TYR A 13 -0.91 -12.99 14.48
C TYR A 13 -0.01 -12.14 13.56
N PHE A 14 1.29 -12.17 13.83
CA PHE A 14 2.29 -11.49 13.01
C PHE A 14 2.50 -12.20 11.67
N GLU A 15 2.73 -13.51 11.71
CA GLU A 15 3.03 -14.24 10.50
C GLU A 15 2.27 -15.56 10.37
N LEU A 16 2.03 -15.92 9.14
CA LEU A 16 1.68 -17.25 8.70
C LEU A 16 2.91 -17.87 8.03
N ASN A 17 3.53 -18.85 8.67
CA ASN A 17 4.68 -19.56 8.11
C ASN A 17 4.23 -20.73 7.25
N LEU A 18 4.47 -20.63 5.95
CA LEU A 18 4.11 -21.61 4.93
C LEU A 18 5.30 -22.47 4.51
N GLY A 19 6.53 -22.10 4.92
CA GLY A 19 7.77 -22.78 4.53
C GLY A 19 8.11 -24.00 5.36
N SER A 20 7.41 -24.25 6.48
CA SER A 20 7.62 -25.43 7.31
C SER A 20 6.86 -26.64 6.77
N SER A 21 7.26 -27.86 7.20
CA SER A 21 6.53 -29.08 6.89
C SER A 21 5.11 -29.11 7.47
N GLN A 22 4.86 -28.29 8.48
CA GLN A 22 3.55 -28.03 9.07
C GLN A 22 3.39 -26.50 9.16
N PRO A 23 2.66 -25.87 8.25
CA PRO A 23 2.38 -24.45 8.30
C PRO A 23 1.67 -24.03 9.61
N TYR A 24 2.06 -22.89 10.16
CA TYR A 24 1.55 -22.42 11.45
C TYR A 24 1.46 -20.90 11.51
N LEU A 25 0.59 -20.40 12.37
CA LEU A 25 0.52 -18.99 12.77
C LEU A 25 1.47 -18.72 13.93
N ALA A 26 2.14 -17.58 13.93
CA ALA A 26 3.06 -17.18 14.97
C ALA A 26 2.90 -15.73 15.38
N HIS A 27 3.11 -15.49 16.67
CA HIS A 27 3.18 -14.14 17.24
C HIS A 27 4.59 -13.57 17.20
N ASP A 28 4.66 -12.25 17.16
CA ASP A 28 5.87 -11.46 17.37
C ASP A 28 5.53 -10.21 18.18
N CYS A 29 6.53 -9.44 18.63
CA CYS A 29 6.30 -8.19 19.38
C CYS A 29 5.55 -7.12 18.55
N TRP A 30 5.59 -7.20 17.24
CA TRP A 30 4.87 -6.31 16.33
C TRP A 30 3.35 -6.49 16.34
N ASP A 31 2.87 -7.66 16.76
CA ASP A 31 1.44 -7.96 16.84
C ASP A 31 0.67 -7.00 17.72
N TYR A 32 1.32 -6.55 18.80
CA TYR A 32 0.65 -5.81 19.84
C TYR A 32 0.06 -4.48 19.36
N VAL A 33 0.78 -3.76 18.55
CA VAL A 33 0.38 -2.41 18.14
C VAL A 33 0.42 -2.21 16.63
N ASP A 34 1.50 -2.64 15.95
CA ASP A 34 1.63 -2.47 14.50
C ASP A 34 0.54 -3.24 13.76
N ILE A 35 0.51 -4.58 13.92
CA ILE A 35 -0.46 -5.41 13.19
C ILE A 35 -1.89 -5.09 13.62
N ALA A 36 -2.12 -4.84 14.91
CA ALA A 36 -3.43 -4.44 15.39
C ALA A 36 -3.90 -3.12 14.74
N GLY A 37 -3.03 -2.12 14.63
CA GLY A 37 -3.34 -0.86 13.95
C GLY A 37 -3.64 -1.04 12.46
N ARG A 38 -2.81 -1.81 11.75
CA ARG A 38 -3.03 -2.12 10.32
C ARG A 38 -4.31 -2.91 10.08
N MET A 39 -4.65 -3.80 11.01
CA MET A 39 -5.88 -4.59 10.92
C MET A 39 -7.12 -3.70 11.08
N VAL A 40 -7.11 -2.75 12.01
CA VAL A 40 -8.18 -1.75 12.14
C VAL A 40 -8.32 -0.93 10.85
N ASP A 41 -7.19 -0.48 10.27
CA ASP A 41 -7.17 0.25 9.00
C ASP A 41 -7.81 -0.58 7.88
N ALA A 42 -7.33 -1.80 7.66
CA ALA A 42 -7.80 -2.68 6.60
C ALA A 42 -9.29 -3.05 6.74
N LEU A 43 -9.76 -3.33 7.96
CA LEU A 43 -11.15 -3.67 8.23
C LEU A 43 -12.08 -2.47 8.00
N ALA A 44 -11.70 -1.27 8.47
CA ALA A 44 -12.47 -0.06 8.25
C ALA A 44 -12.60 0.29 6.76
N LEU A 45 -11.51 0.14 6.00
CA LEU A 45 -11.50 0.35 4.55
C LEU A 45 -12.35 -0.70 3.82
N SER A 46 -12.25 -1.97 4.23
CA SER A 46 -13.03 -3.06 3.65
C SER A 46 -14.53 -2.86 3.84
N ASP A 47 -14.95 -2.55 5.07
CA ASP A 47 -16.35 -2.27 5.38
C ASP A 47 -16.89 -1.11 4.54
N ALA A 48 -16.11 -0.02 4.42
CA ALA A 48 -16.46 1.13 3.59
C ALA A 48 -16.56 0.79 2.09
N ALA A 49 -15.63 -0.04 1.57
CA ALA A 49 -15.64 -0.45 0.17
C ALA A 49 -16.79 -1.39 -0.18
N LEU A 50 -17.10 -2.32 0.72
CA LEU A 50 -18.13 -3.34 0.51
C LEU A 50 -19.53 -2.85 0.90
N GLY A 51 -19.63 -1.77 1.67
CA GLY A 51 -20.89 -1.31 2.26
C GLY A 51 -21.48 -2.37 3.20
N SER A 52 -20.62 -3.10 3.92
CA SER A 52 -21.01 -4.17 4.83
C SER A 52 -20.32 -3.99 6.18
N ASP A 53 -20.88 -4.61 7.22
CA ASP A 53 -20.31 -4.67 8.56
C ASP A 53 -19.71 -6.04 8.88
N ASP A 54 -19.39 -6.83 7.88
CA ASP A 54 -18.88 -8.21 8.07
C ASP A 54 -17.58 -8.25 8.88
N GLY A 55 -16.76 -7.20 8.81
CA GLY A 55 -15.54 -7.03 9.61
C GLY A 55 -15.75 -6.42 10.98
N ALA A 56 -16.94 -5.94 11.32
CA ALA A 56 -17.17 -5.11 12.50
C ALA A 56 -16.82 -5.81 13.81
N ALA A 57 -17.22 -7.06 14.00
CA ALA A 57 -16.94 -7.81 15.24
C ALA A 57 -15.43 -8.01 15.45
N THR A 58 -14.69 -8.35 14.38
CA THR A 58 -13.24 -8.48 14.42
C THR A 58 -12.57 -7.14 14.69
N ARG A 59 -13.01 -6.07 14.03
CA ARG A 59 -12.52 -4.71 14.25
C ARG A 59 -12.72 -4.26 15.69
N GLU A 60 -13.91 -4.46 16.26
CA GLU A 60 -14.19 -4.11 17.66
C GLU A 60 -13.32 -4.90 18.66
N SER A 61 -13.05 -6.18 18.36
CA SER A 61 -12.13 -6.98 19.17
C SER A 61 -10.71 -6.40 19.14
N VAL A 62 -10.20 -6.06 17.97
CA VAL A 62 -8.85 -5.46 17.83
C VAL A 62 -8.80 -4.06 18.42
N LEU A 63 -9.85 -3.24 18.28
CA LEU A 63 -9.95 -1.93 18.93
C LEU A 63 -9.96 -2.04 20.45
N ALA A 64 -10.69 -3.01 21.01
CA ALA A 64 -10.67 -3.29 22.44
C ALA A 64 -9.27 -3.69 22.91
N TYR A 65 -8.58 -4.52 22.13
CA TYR A 65 -7.21 -4.90 22.37
C TYR A 65 -6.23 -3.71 22.31
N LEU A 66 -6.30 -2.86 21.27
CA LEU A 66 -5.48 -1.64 21.19
C LEU A 66 -5.74 -0.67 22.34
N ARG A 67 -6.98 -0.53 22.77
CA ARG A 67 -7.37 0.39 23.86
C ARG A 67 -6.63 0.11 25.15
N VAL A 68 -6.41 -1.15 25.50
CA VAL A 68 -5.66 -1.53 26.72
C VAL A 68 -4.15 -1.38 26.57
N ARG A 69 -3.67 -1.17 25.34
CA ARG A 69 -2.26 -0.92 25.06
C ARG A 69 -1.87 0.55 25.10
N GLN A 70 -2.84 1.47 25.11
CA GLN A 70 -2.55 2.89 25.24
C GLN A 70 -2.33 3.26 26.70
N GLY A 71 -1.09 3.62 27.06
CA GLY A 71 -0.72 4.04 28.40
C GLY A 71 -1.29 5.42 28.80
N PRO A 72 -1.14 5.81 30.06
CA PRO A 72 -1.61 7.09 30.57
C PRO A 72 -0.91 8.29 29.90
N GLU A 73 0.33 8.12 29.44
CA GLU A 73 1.09 9.09 28.66
C GLU A 73 0.62 9.23 27.21
N GLY A 74 -0.32 8.41 26.79
CA GLY A 74 -0.93 8.46 25.46
C GLY A 74 -0.26 7.59 24.40
N LEU A 75 0.88 7.00 24.69
CA LEU A 75 1.60 6.12 23.75
C LEU A 75 1.09 4.68 23.83
N PHE A 76 1.23 3.93 22.73
CA PHE A 76 0.86 2.52 22.67
C PHE A 76 2.05 1.62 23.01
N TRP A 77 1.83 0.61 23.83
CA TRP A 77 2.86 -0.29 24.34
C TRP A 77 2.83 -1.67 23.68
N ASN A 78 3.95 -2.07 23.12
CA ASN A 78 4.19 -3.46 22.74
C ASN A 78 4.52 -4.28 23.98
N GLY A 79 4.10 -5.54 23.99
CA GLY A 79 4.57 -6.52 24.97
C GLY A 79 5.94 -7.08 24.65
N PRO A 80 6.47 -7.99 25.48
CA PRO A 80 7.75 -8.65 25.26
C PRO A 80 7.71 -9.49 23.99
N ASN A 81 8.86 -9.59 23.32
CA ASN A 81 9.03 -10.49 22.18
C ASN A 81 9.30 -11.93 22.68
N GLU A 82 8.41 -12.84 22.37
CA GLU A 82 8.50 -14.24 22.77
C GLU A 82 9.48 -15.04 21.89
N ARG A 83 9.82 -14.54 20.70
CA ARG A 83 10.65 -15.24 19.70
C ARG A 83 12.12 -14.84 19.70
N THR A 84 12.43 -13.64 20.10
CA THR A 84 13.79 -13.12 20.11
C THR A 84 14.14 -12.49 21.45
N SER A 85 15.39 -12.62 21.88
CA SER A 85 15.89 -12.03 23.12
C SER A 85 15.92 -10.49 23.12
N GLY A 86 15.52 -9.86 22.02
CA GLY A 86 15.62 -8.40 21.84
C GLY A 86 14.64 -7.58 22.70
N TYR A 87 13.51 -8.16 23.10
CA TYR A 87 12.44 -7.47 23.81
C TYR A 87 12.02 -8.26 25.05
N ALA A 88 12.87 -8.22 26.08
CA ALA A 88 12.56 -8.90 27.35
C ALA A 88 11.49 -8.20 28.20
N SER A 89 11.03 -7.00 27.80
CA SER A 89 10.05 -6.19 28.54
C SER A 89 9.24 -5.32 27.57
N ASP A 90 8.12 -4.80 28.06
CA ASP A 90 7.28 -3.86 27.33
C ASP A 90 8.10 -2.67 26.81
N CYS A 91 7.80 -2.25 25.57
CA CYS A 91 8.42 -1.11 24.94
C CYS A 91 7.41 -0.28 24.14
N VAL A 92 7.76 0.99 23.92
CA VAL A 92 7.09 1.86 22.96
C VAL A 92 7.98 1.93 21.71
N GLU A 93 7.38 1.85 20.55
CA GLU A 93 8.09 1.89 19.28
C GLU A 93 7.44 2.89 18.32
N SER A 94 8.24 3.79 17.73
CA SER A 94 7.73 4.86 16.86
C SER A 94 6.98 4.33 15.63
N PHE A 95 7.47 3.24 15.06
CA PHE A 95 6.85 2.55 13.95
C PHE A 95 5.43 2.07 14.30
N CYS A 96 5.29 1.40 15.44
CA CYS A 96 4.01 0.90 15.92
C CYS A 96 3.03 2.03 16.22
N GLN A 97 3.50 3.16 16.79
CA GLN A 97 2.66 4.35 17.00
C GLN A 97 2.08 4.86 15.70
N SER A 98 2.89 4.88 14.63
CA SER A 98 2.45 5.29 13.30
C SER A 98 1.29 4.44 12.79
N ARG A 99 1.39 3.12 12.92
CA ARG A 99 0.40 2.20 12.35
C ARG A 99 -0.88 2.14 13.18
N ALA A 100 -0.77 2.24 14.51
CA ALA A 100 -1.94 2.43 15.37
C ALA A 100 -2.68 3.74 15.03
N ALA A 101 -1.94 4.85 14.88
CA ALA A 101 -2.52 6.13 14.49
C ALA A 101 -3.21 6.05 13.13
N LEU A 102 -2.59 5.39 12.14
CA LEU A 102 -3.16 5.24 10.80
C LEU A 102 -4.51 4.49 10.85
N GLY A 103 -4.57 3.38 11.58
CA GLY A 103 -5.81 2.63 11.79
C GLY A 103 -6.89 3.46 12.46
N LEU A 104 -6.54 4.20 13.52
CA LEU A 104 -7.47 5.07 14.24
C LEU A 104 -7.97 6.24 13.36
N VAL A 105 -7.11 6.86 12.55
CA VAL A 105 -7.52 7.93 11.62
C VAL A 105 -8.48 7.39 10.57
N THR A 106 -8.21 6.22 10.00
CA THR A 106 -9.11 5.59 9.04
C THR A 106 -10.45 5.21 9.66
N TRP A 107 -10.42 4.66 10.88
CA TRP A 107 -11.65 4.36 11.62
C TRP A 107 -12.44 5.64 11.93
N LEU A 108 -11.78 6.72 12.38
CA LEU A 108 -12.40 8.03 12.57
C LEU A 108 -13.05 8.54 11.28
N GLN A 109 -12.33 8.48 10.17
CA GLN A 109 -12.82 8.92 8.86
C GLN A 109 -14.05 8.12 8.40
N ALA A 110 -14.06 6.81 8.65
CA ALA A 110 -15.15 5.93 8.23
C ALA A 110 -16.40 6.06 9.10
N THR A 111 -16.25 6.37 10.40
CA THR A 111 -17.36 6.25 11.39
C THR A 111 -17.65 7.52 12.18
N GLY A 112 -16.74 8.49 12.21
CA GLY A 112 -16.84 9.67 13.09
C GLY A 112 -16.68 9.35 14.58
N ALA A 113 -16.05 8.22 14.96
CA ALA A 113 -16.01 7.73 16.32
C ALA A 113 -15.21 8.64 17.28
N ASP A 114 -15.86 9.23 18.28
CA ASP A 114 -15.22 10.09 19.30
C ASP A 114 -14.08 9.37 20.04
N ALA A 115 -14.19 8.06 20.24
CA ALA A 115 -13.17 7.26 20.88
C ALA A 115 -11.84 7.24 20.08
N ALA A 116 -11.91 7.31 18.75
CA ALA A 116 -10.72 7.43 17.89
C ALA A 116 -10.07 8.80 18.07
N THR A 117 -10.87 9.88 18.07
CA THR A 117 -10.40 11.24 18.32
C THR A 117 -9.69 11.32 19.68
N ALA A 118 -10.32 10.84 20.75
CA ALA A 118 -9.73 10.86 22.08
C ALA A 118 -8.42 10.05 22.19
N ALA A 119 -8.30 8.93 21.47
CA ALA A 119 -7.08 8.14 21.45
C ALA A 119 -5.96 8.84 20.65
N LEU A 120 -6.32 9.46 19.52
CA LEU A 120 -5.37 10.21 18.68
C LEU A 120 -4.87 11.46 19.38
N ASP A 121 -5.73 12.22 20.08
CA ASP A 121 -5.32 13.41 20.83
C ASP A 121 -4.31 13.05 21.93
N ARG A 122 -4.57 11.95 22.67
CA ARG A 122 -3.60 11.46 23.66
C ARG A 122 -2.28 11.03 23.02
N LEU A 123 -2.36 10.36 21.85
CA LEU A 123 -1.14 9.95 21.13
C LEU A 123 -0.33 11.15 20.64
N VAL A 124 -0.98 12.17 20.08
CA VAL A 124 -0.33 13.43 19.67
C VAL A 124 0.38 14.08 20.85
N ALA A 125 -0.28 14.17 22.01
CA ALA A 125 0.32 14.72 23.23
C ALA A 125 1.51 13.88 23.70
N GLY A 126 1.40 12.55 23.69
CA GLY A 126 2.48 11.63 24.06
C GLY A 126 3.69 11.73 23.12
N LEU A 127 3.47 11.74 21.81
CA LEU A 127 4.53 11.92 20.82
C LEU A 127 5.22 13.29 20.97
N GLY A 128 4.44 14.35 21.19
CA GLY A 128 5.00 15.69 21.43
C GLY A 128 5.84 15.79 22.70
N ALA A 129 5.48 15.01 23.73
CA ALA A 129 6.22 14.97 24.99
C ALA A 129 7.56 14.20 24.90
N VAL A 130 7.63 13.14 24.05
CA VAL A 130 8.87 12.37 23.83
C VAL A 130 9.76 12.96 22.74
N ALA A 131 9.21 13.80 21.87
CA ALA A 131 9.97 14.44 20.81
C ALA A 131 11.06 15.36 21.36
N VAL A 132 12.20 15.37 20.69
CA VAL A 132 13.24 16.37 20.91
C VAL A 132 12.91 17.59 20.06
N TRP A 133 12.68 18.71 20.73
CA TRP A 133 12.39 19.99 20.09
C TRP A 133 13.63 20.84 19.96
N ASP A 134 13.84 21.40 18.77
CA ASP A 134 14.88 22.39 18.46
C ASP A 134 14.24 23.56 17.70
N GLY A 135 13.88 24.59 18.45
CA GLY A 135 13.12 25.71 17.93
C GLY A 135 11.75 25.27 17.42
N ASP A 136 11.53 25.40 16.11
CA ASP A 136 10.28 25.05 15.40
C ASP A 136 10.36 23.67 14.71
N THR A 137 11.40 22.90 14.99
CA THR A 137 11.59 21.53 14.51
C THR A 137 11.50 20.53 15.64
N ALA A 138 11.07 19.30 15.31
CA ALA A 138 11.07 18.19 16.26
C ALA A 138 11.43 16.88 15.57
N TYR A 139 11.98 15.95 16.33
CA TYR A 139 12.24 14.58 15.88
C TYR A 139 12.14 13.61 17.04
N LEU A 140 11.93 12.33 16.74
CA LEU A 140 11.94 11.29 17.75
C LEU A 140 13.39 10.83 17.99
N PRO A 141 13.87 10.81 19.25
CA PRO A 141 15.28 10.57 19.57
C PRO A 141 15.75 9.13 19.34
N GLY A 142 14.82 8.23 19.06
CA GLY A 142 15.08 6.83 18.78
C GLY A 142 13.84 6.14 18.25
N SER A 143 13.99 4.89 17.82
CA SER A 143 12.87 4.08 17.35
C SER A 143 12.11 3.42 18.50
N GLN A 144 12.77 3.18 19.63
CA GLN A 144 12.21 2.40 20.75
C GLN A 144 12.50 3.06 22.11
N TRP A 145 11.54 2.94 23.02
CA TRP A 145 11.63 3.35 24.42
C TRP A 145 11.11 2.21 25.31
N ARG A 146 11.80 1.95 26.45
CA ARG A 146 11.39 0.97 27.45
C ARG A 146 10.70 1.64 28.65
N ASN A 147 10.40 0.84 29.70
CA ASN A 147 9.64 1.19 30.90
C ASN A 147 10.01 2.51 31.61
N SER A 148 11.20 2.99 31.48
CA SER A 148 11.55 4.38 31.76
C SER A 148 11.93 5.06 30.45
N TRP A 149 10.96 5.43 29.72
CA TRP A 149 11.09 6.12 28.44
C TRP A 149 11.88 7.43 28.50
N LEU A 150 12.22 7.86 29.69
CA LEU A 150 13.20 8.92 29.94
C LEU A 150 14.65 8.42 29.87
N ASP A 151 14.90 7.11 29.94
CA ASP A 151 16.25 6.64 30.22
C ASP A 151 17.01 6.04 29.06
N THR A 152 16.41 5.52 28.02
CA THR A 152 17.24 4.98 26.94
C THR A 152 16.53 4.79 25.63
N THR A 153 16.99 5.48 24.66
CA THR A 153 16.88 5.11 23.28
C THR A 153 17.60 3.80 23.02
N LEU A 154 16.86 2.71 22.84
CA LEU A 154 17.42 1.54 22.20
C LEU A 154 17.51 1.82 20.72
N THR A 155 18.72 1.90 20.23
CA THR A 155 18.94 1.83 18.80
C THR A 155 18.85 0.36 18.43
N ALA A 156 17.68 -0.09 17.99
CA ALA A 156 17.51 -1.45 17.42
C ALA A 156 18.48 -1.70 16.28
N ASP A 157 18.95 -0.65 15.67
CA ASP A 157 19.70 -0.67 14.41
C ASP A 157 21.20 -0.66 14.61
N GLY A 158 21.71 -0.52 15.83
CA GLY A 158 23.14 -0.58 16.09
C GLY A 158 24.00 0.40 15.26
N ALA A 159 23.37 1.33 14.55
CA ALA A 159 24.08 2.24 13.66
C ALA A 159 24.88 3.27 14.46
N PRO A 160 26.20 3.33 14.28
CA PRO A 160 27.08 4.14 15.11
C PRO A 160 26.83 5.65 15.01
N ASP A 161 26.24 6.13 13.92
CA ASP A 161 26.05 7.54 13.62
C ASP A 161 24.65 8.10 13.96
N GLY A 162 23.75 7.25 14.46
CA GLY A 162 22.41 7.65 14.86
C GLY A 162 21.43 8.00 13.73
N ARG A 163 21.85 7.99 12.47
CA ARG A 163 20.98 8.36 11.34
C ARG A 163 19.86 7.35 11.10
N ALA A 164 20.12 6.08 11.33
CA ALA A 164 19.12 5.03 11.27
C ALA A 164 17.92 5.25 12.21
N LYS A 165 18.13 5.99 13.32
CA LYS A 165 17.07 6.32 14.28
C LYS A 165 15.92 7.13 13.68
N TYR A 166 16.20 7.91 12.65
CA TYR A 166 15.22 8.85 12.11
C TYR A 166 14.32 8.23 11.04
N GLY A 167 14.78 7.19 10.35
CA GLY A 167 14.00 6.53 9.31
C GLY A 167 12.67 5.98 9.80
N TRP A 168 12.67 5.30 10.93
CA TRP A 168 11.46 4.76 11.55
C TRP A 168 10.61 5.85 12.21
N GLY A 169 11.22 6.87 12.79
CA GLY A 169 10.52 8.01 13.37
C GLY A 169 9.75 8.84 12.33
N ALA A 170 10.19 8.80 11.07
CA ALA A 170 9.52 9.51 9.98
C ALA A 170 8.09 9.03 9.69
N LEU A 171 7.81 7.76 9.95
CA LEU A 171 6.52 7.14 9.67
C LEU A 171 5.35 7.81 10.39
N VAL A 172 5.55 8.35 11.60
CA VAL A 172 4.48 9.00 12.37
C VAL A 172 3.93 10.26 11.70
N ALA A 173 4.70 10.88 10.79
CA ALA A 173 4.28 12.10 10.11
C ALA A 173 3.02 11.89 9.25
N LEU A 174 2.89 10.72 8.60
CA LEU A 174 1.74 10.46 7.71
C LEU A 174 0.39 10.42 8.45
N PRO A 175 0.19 9.59 9.48
CA PRO A 175 -1.08 9.57 10.19
C PRO A 175 -1.38 10.90 10.91
N LEU A 176 -0.37 11.62 11.40
CA LEU A 176 -0.56 12.94 11.99
C LEU A 176 -1.03 13.96 10.94
N ALA A 177 -0.43 13.97 9.74
CA ALA A 177 -0.85 14.83 8.64
C ALA A 177 -2.31 14.51 8.23
N ARG A 178 -2.68 13.24 8.13
CA ARG A 178 -4.05 12.81 7.82
C ARG A 178 -5.04 13.19 8.93
N TYR A 179 -4.63 13.06 10.18
CA TYR A 179 -5.47 13.46 11.32
C TYR A 179 -5.72 14.96 11.31
N PHE A 180 -4.68 15.77 11.05
CA PHE A 180 -4.82 17.22 10.89
C PHE A 180 -5.69 17.59 9.68
N GLU A 181 -5.47 16.96 8.52
CA GLU A 181 -6.27 17.17 7.30
C GLU A 181 -7.76 16.88 7.56
N LEU A 182 -8.07 15.85 8.33
CA LEU A 182 -9.43 15.42 8.63
C LEU A 182 -10.14 16.32 9.65
N THR A 183 -9.42 16.79 10.67
CA THR A 183 -10.03 17.40 11.86
C THR A 183 -9.66 18.86 12.08
N GLY A 184 -8.55 19.33 11.50
CA GLY A 184 -7.96 20.63 11.82
C GLY A 184 -7.34 20.71 13.22
N ALA A 185 -7.11 19.57 13.92
CA ALA A 185 -6.57 19.53 15.29
C ALA A 185 -5.23 20.28 15.41
N PRO A 186 -5.14 21.42 16.12
CA PRO A 186 -3.96 22.29 16.08
C PRO A 186 -2.69 21.59 16.54
N ALA A 187 -2.75 20.82 17.63
CA ALA A 187 -1.59 20.09 18.17
C ALA A 187 -1.02 19.06 17.17
N ALA A 188 -1.89 18.37 16.42
CA ALA A 188 -1.47 17.46 15.35
C ALA A 188 -0.80 18.23 14.21
N GLY A 189 -1.35 19.38 13.82
CA GLY A 189 -0.76 20.26 12.81
C GLY A 189 0.62 20.79 13.21
N GLU A 190 0.77 21.28 14.43
CA GLU A 190 2.03 21.79 14.96
C GLU A 190 3.11 20.71 15.00
N LEU A 191 2.78 19.53 15.53
CA LEU A 191 3.70 18.40 15.62
C LEU A 191 4.09 17.88 14.23
N THR A 192 3.12 17.78 13.31
CA THR A 192 3.39 17.40 11.91
C THR A 192 4.33 18.40 11.25
N ALA A 193 4.04 19.69 11.38
CA ALA A 193 4.90 20.75 10.82
C ALA A 193 6.33 20.66 11.35
N ALA A 194 6.49 20.46 12.65
CA ALA A 194 7.80 20.38 13.30
C ALA A 194 8.59 19.15 12.81
N PHE A 195 7.96 17.97 12.71
CA PHE A 195 8.58 16.77 12.16
C PHE A 195 8.97 16.94 10.69
N LEU A 196 8.08 17.46 9.87
CA LEU A 196 8.37 17.67 8.45
C LEU A 196 9.46 18.71 8.22
N ARG A 197 9.49 19.82 8.96
CA ARG A 197 10.62 20.77 8.89
C ARG A 197 11.94 20.11 9.23
N PHE A 198 11.97 19.25 10.25
CA PHE A 198 13.17 18.51 10.57
C PHE A 198 13.65 17.69 9.37
N PHE A 199 12.79 16.86 8.78
CA PHE A 199 13.18 15.98 7.67
C PHE A 199 13.48 16.75 6.38
N VAL A 200 12.71 17.77 6.07
CA VAL A 200 12.86 18.54 4.81
C VAL A 200 14.03 19.51 4.87
N GLU A 201 14.25 20.16 6.02
CA GLU A 201 15.13 21.33 6.10
C GLU A 201 16.38 21.14 6.96
N ARG A 202 16.35 20.23 7.96
CA ARG A 202 17.41 20.14 8.99
C ARG A 202 18.16 18.81 9.04
N SER A 203 17.48 17.70 8.77
CA SER A 203 18.05 16.37 8.99
C SER A 203 19.24 16.05 8.10
N GLY A 204 19.29 16.62 6.89
CA GLY A 204 20.30 16.25 5.88
C GLY A 204 20.19 14.79 5.40
N LEU A 205 19.10 14.09 5.77
CA LEU A 205 18.92 12.68 5.43
C LEU A 205 18.47 12.50 3.98
N VAL A 206 17.80 13.50 3.41
CA VAL A 206 17.34 13.46 2.01
C VAL A 206 18.22 14.37 1.17
N ALA A 207 18.90 13.79 0.20
CA ALA A 207 19.73 14.54 -0.74
C ALA A 207 18.89 15.22 -1.84
N ALA A 208 19.55 16.09 -2.62
CA ALA A 208 18.88 16.85 -3.69
C ALA A 208 18.26 15.97 -4.78
N ASP A 209 18.77 14.76 -4.98
CA ASP A 209 18.25 13.78 -5.94
C ASP A 209 17.11 12.90 -5.36
N GLY A 210 16.73 13.10 -4.11
CA GLY A 210 15.73 12.31 -3.39
C GLY A 210 16.29 11.09 -2.67
N SER A 211 17.59 10.79 -2.79
CA SER A 211 18.20 9.68 -2.04
C SER A 211 18.16 9.91 -0.53
N PHE A 212 18.02 8.83 0.22
CA PHE A 212 17.96 8.87 1.68
C PHE A 212 19.26 8.36 2.28
N ALA A 213 19.93 9.19 3.07
CA ALA A 213 21.17 8.85 3.76
C ALA A 213 20.88 8.24 5.13
N GLY A 214 20.40 7.00 5.16
CA GLY A 214 20.06 6.32 6.39
C GLY A 214 19.33 5.02 6.15
N HIS A 215 18.89 4.40 7.23
CA HIS A 215 18.09 3.18 7.18
C HIS A 215 16.61 3.53 7.05
N VAL A 216 16.03 3.21 5.92
CA VAL A 216 14.59 3.35 5.68
C VAL A 216 14.09 2.29 4.70
N HIS A 217 12.99 1.64 5.05
CA HIS A 217 12.23 0.82 4.12
C HIS A 217 11.46 1.71 3.14
N ALA A 218 11.06 1.17 2.00
CA ALA A 218 10.27 1.88 1.01
C ALA A 218 8.98 2.47 1.61
N GLU A 219 8.35 1.76 2.56
CA GLU A 219 7.16 2.23 3.26
C GLU A 219 7.43 3.51 4.08
N GLY A 220 8.50 3.56 4.86
CA GLY A 220 8.84 4.74 5.66
C GLY A 220 9.20 5.94 4.79
N TYR A 221 9.92 5.68 3.71
CA TYR A 221 10.29 6.69 2.73
C TYR A 221 9.06 7.28 2.03
N ALA A 222 8.16 6.43 1.55
CA ALA A 222 6.94 6.85 0.87
C ALA A 222 5.94 7.53 1.81
N ALA A 223 5.80 7.02 3.05
CA ALA A 223 4.93 7.62 4.06
C ALA A 223 5.38 9.03 4.44
N LEU A 224 6.70 9.26 4.61
CA LEU A 224 7.24 10.59 4.88
C LEU A 224 6.94 11.57 3.74
N ALA A 225 7.17 11.14 2.49
CA ALA A 225 6.88 11.97 1.32
C ALA A 225 5.37 12.25 1.18
N SER A 226 4.51 11.26 1.46
CA SER A 226 3.05 11.43 1.47
C SER A 226 2.61 12.44 2.52
N ALA A 227 3.20 12.39 3.71
CA ALA A 227 2.94 13.37 4.77
C ALA A 227 3.28 14.80 4.32
N ALA A 228 4.46 14.98 3.71
CA ALA A 228 4.90 16.27 3.20
C ALA A 228 3.97 16.81 2.09
N ALA A 229 3.57 15.96 1.14
CA ALA A 229 2.66 16.35 0.07
C ALA A 229 1.26 16.73 0.59
N ARG A 230 0.72 15.98 1.55
CA ARG A 230 -0.58 16.27 2.18
C ARG A 230 -0.54 17.57 2.97
N PHE A 231 0.45 17.71 3.83
CA PHE A 231 0.59 18.88 4.69
C PHE A 231 0.87 20.16 3.88
N ALA A 232 1.68 20.07 2.82
CA ALA A 232 1.96 21.19 1.92
C ALA A 232 0.69 21.82 1.35
N THR A 233 -0.29 21.01 0.99
CA THR A 233 -1.58 21.48 0.46
C THR A 233 -2.37 22.27 1.49
N VAL A 234 -2.43 21.77 2.73
CA VAL A 234 -3.18 22.43 3.82
C VAL A 234 -2.47 23.70 4.30
N ALA A 235 -1.12 23.68 4.31
CA ALA A 235 -0.30 24.78 4.80
C ALA A 235 0.05 25.83 3.71
N GLY A 236 -0.20 25.54 2.43
CA GLY A 236 0.22 26.40 1.32
C GLY A 236 1.73 26.43 1.07
N TRP A 237 2.42 25.29 1.29
CA TRP A 237 3.89 25.19 1.19
C TRP A 237 4.33 24.40 -0.04
N ASP A 238 4.26 25.01 -1.21
CA ASP A 238 4.56 24.36 -2.50
C ASP A 238 5.96 23.72 -2.56
N ALA A 239 6.95 24.26 -1.84
CA ALA A 239 8.29 23.69 -1.79
C ALA A 239 8.32 22.27 -1.22
N TRP A 240 7.44 21.95 -0.27
CA TRP A 240 7.34 20.63 0.32
C TRP A 240 6.62 19.64 -0.62
N LEU A 241 5.68 20.11 -1.41
CA LEU A 241 5.08 19.31 -2.46
C LEU A 241 6.11 18.92 -3.53
N ALA A 242 6.93 19.89 -3.97
CA ALA A 242 8.03 19.62 -4.89
C ALA A 242 9.12 18.71 -4.28
N TRP A 243 9.34 18.81 -2.96
CA TRP A 243 10.24 17.90 -2.25
C TRP A 243 9.69 16.47 -2.25
N ALA A 244 8.42 16.27 -1.94
CA ALA A 244 7.77 14.96 -1.96
C ALA A 244 7.76 14.34 -3.37
N GLU A 245 7.57 15.17 -4.41
CA GLU A 245 7.65 14.73 -5.80
C GLU A 245 9.06 14.20 -6.14
N ARG A 246 10.14 14.87 -5.71
CA ARG A 246 11.50 14.37 -5.94
C ARG A 246 11.74 13.01 -5.29
N LEU A 247 11.17 12.77 -4.09
CA LEU A 247 11.26 11.47 -3.44
C LEU A 247 10.52 10.40 -4.25
N PHE A 248 9.35 10.71 -4.75
CA PHE A 248 8.61 9.77 -5.60
C PHE A 248 9.34 9.49 -6.93
N ALA A 249 9.90 10.51 -7.56
CA ALA A 249 10.69 10.35 -8.77
C ALA A 249 11.92 9.45 -8.54
N TYR A 250 12.59 9.60 -7.40
CA TYR A 250 13.70 8.75 -6.99
C TYR A 250 13.29 7.29 -6.79
N LEU A 251 12.20 7.06 -6.06
CA LEU A 251 11.63 5.73 -5.82
C LEU A 251 11.19 5.08 -7.14
N ARG A 252 10.46 5.83 -7.95
CA ARG A 252 9.97 5.39 -9.26
C ARG A 252 11.10 4.99 -10.20
N ALA A 253 12.21 5.74 -10.22
CA ALA A 253 13.38 5.44 -11.04
C ALA A 253 14.09 4.13 -10.65
N ARG A 254 13.84 3.62 -9.43
CA ARG A 254 14.39 2.35 -8.91
C ARG A 254 13.39 1.20 -8.97
N SER A 255 12.15 1.51 -9.22
CA SER A 255 11.06 0.54 -9.34
C SER A 255 10.90 0.10 -10.79
N THR A 256 10.34 -1.08 -11.01
CA THR A 256 9.91 -1.47 -12.35
C THR A 256 8.64 -0.74 -12.75
N ARG A 257 8.37 -0.67 -14.05
CA ARG A 257 7.14 -0.07 -14.57
C ARG A 257 5.86 -0.81 -14.14
N TYR A 258 5.97 -2.08 -13.81
CA TYR A 258 4.84 -2.89 -13.34
C TYR A 258 4.61 -2.85 -11.82
N GLY A 259 5.43 -2.11 -11.08
CA GLY A 259 5.20 -1.87 -9.65
C GLY A 259 6.00 -2.75 -8.70
N PHE A 260 7.06 -3.41 -9.14
CA PHE A 260 8.02 -3.97 -8.22
C PHE A 260 8.83 -2.83 -7.61
N VAL A 261 8.51 -2.47 -6.40
CA VAL A 261 9.17 -1.40 -5.62
C VAL A 261 10.19 -2.07 -4.70
N PRO A 262 11.51 -1.83 -4.88
CA PRO A 262 12.52 -2.41 -3.98
C PRO A 262 12.28 -1.95 -2.54
N ASP A 263 12.21 -2.91 -1.62
CA ASP A 263 11.88 -2.62 -0.23
C ASP A 263 12.91 -1.70 0.44
N ARG A 264 14.18 -1.84 0.08
CA ARG A 264 15.28 -1.19 0.78
C ARG A 264 15.88 -0.06 -0.02
N ILE A 265 15.29 1.13 0.11
CA ILE A 265 15.76 2.35 -0.52
C ILE A 265 16.81 3.00 0.37
N GLY A 266 18.03 3.18 -0.15
CA GLY A 266 19.12 3.86 0.53
C GLY A 266 19.87 3.02 1.56
N LEU A 267 19.64 1.71 1.64
CA LEU A 267 20.34 0.83 2.55
C LEU A 267 21.68 0.38 1.97
N GLY A 268 22.75 0.60 2.73
CA GLY A 268 24.09 0.16 2.36
C GLY A 268 24.42 -1.27 2.84
N PRO A 269 25.60 -1.80 2.43
CA PRO A 269 26.06 -3.15 2.80
C PRO A 269 26.05 -3.43 4.30
N ALA A 270 26.32 -2.42 5.13
CA ALA A 270 26.33 -2.56 6.60
C ALA A 270 24.97 -2.99 7.17
N TYR A 271 23.86 -2.55 6.58
CA TYR A 271 22.52 -2.99 6.98
C TYR A 271 22.31 -4.47 6.68
N TYR A 272 22.61 -4.88 5.45
CA TYR A 272 22.47 -6.28 5.06
C TYR A 272 23.30 -7.21 5.92
N TRP A 273 24.51 -6.77 6.28
CA TRP A 273 25.40 -7.52 7.15
C TRP A 273 24.82 -7.67 8.56
N TYR A 274 24.28 -6.58 9.10
CA TYR A 274 23.72 -6.59 10.45
C TYR A 274 22.49 -7.51 10.57
N TRP A 275 21.53 -7.39 9.65
CA TRP A 275 20.26 -8.12 9.75
C TRP A 275 20.30 -9.52 9.13
N TYR A 276 21.10 -9.72 8.12
CA TYR A 276 21.07 -10.95 7.31
C TYR A 276 22.42 -11.67 7.22
N GLY A 277 23.51 -11.12 7.78
CA GLY A 277 24.85 -11.69 7.69
C GLY A 277 25.41 -11.78 6.26
N ARG A 278 24.95 -10.90 5.35
CA ARG A 278 25.31 -10.86 3.93
C ARG A 278 25.56 -9.44 3.47
N GLU A 279 26.39 -9.27 2.45
CA GLU A 279 26.70 -7.96 1.88
C GLU A 279 25.62 -7.40 0.94
N SER A 280 24.81 -8.29 0.36
CA SER A 280 23.68 -7.93 -0.50
C SER A 280 22.64 -9.03 -0.50
N LEU A 281 21.42 -8.67 -0.82
CA LEU A 281 20.32 -9.59 -1.07
C LEU A 281 19.80 -9.36 -2.49
N PRO A 282 19.22 -10.38 -3.14
CA PRO A 282 18.42 -10.18 -4.33
C PRO A 282 17.32 -9.14 -4.08
N PRO A 283 16.87 -8.41 -5.11
CA PRO A 283 15.80 -7.44 -4.94
C PRO A 283 14.53 -8.10 -4.40
N THR A 284 13.97 -7.48 -3.39
CA THR A 284 12.68 -7.88 -2.80
C THR A 284 11.73 -6.70 -2.81
N CYS A 285 10.45 -6.97 -2.98
CA CYS A 285 9.37 -6.00 -2.81
C CYS A 285 8.48 -6.48 -1.66
N GLU A 286 8.33 -5.65 -0.64
CA GLU A 286 7.31 -5.84 0.38
C GLU A 286 6.00 -5.18 -0.05
N THR A 287 4.87 -5.88 0.13
CA THR A 287 3.56 -5.34 -0.25
C THR A 287 3.25 -4.04 0.48
N CYS A 288 3.66 -3.87 1.74
CA CYS A 288 3.46 -2.62 2.47
C CYS A 288 4.25 -1.45 1.86
N GLY A 289 5.49 -1.66 1.43
CA GLY A 289 6.27 -0.63 0.73
C GLY A 289 5.66 -0.22 -0.61
N LEU A 290 5.15 -1.18 -1.38
CA LEU A 290 4.41 -0.89 -2.61
C LEU A 290 3.15 -0.06 -2.33
N VAL A 291 2.40 -0.40 -1.28
CA VAL A 291 1.13 0.28 -0.98
C VAL A 291 1.35 1.72 -0.52
N ASP A 292 2.35 1.98 0.32
CA ASP A 292 2.68 3.35 0.70
C ASP A 292 3.24 4.17 -0.47
N ALA A 293 3.95 3.52 -1.42
CA ALA A 293 4.35 4.14 -2.67
C ALA A 293 3.15 4.46 -3.59
N LEU A 294 2.14 3.59 -3.64
CA LEU A 294 0.88 3.85 -4.34
C LEU A 294 0.13 5.04 -3.71
N GLU A 295 0.05 5.11 -2.39
CA GLU A 295 -0.58 6.25 -1.69
C GLU A 295 0.14 7.56 -2.02
N LEU A 296 1.46 7.57 -2.06
CA LEU A 296 2.24 8.73 -2.48
C LEU A 296 1.95 9.12 -3.93
N GLY A 297 1.92 8.14 -4.85
CA GLY A 297 1.58 8.38 -6.26
C GLY A 297 0.20 8.98 -6.44
N ILE A 298 -0.82 8.46 -5.73
CA ILE A 298 -2.19 8.99 -5.69
C ILE A 298 -2.17 10.42 -5.15
N THR A 299 -1.53 10.63 -4.01
CA THR A 299 -1.45 11.95 -3.35
C THR A 299 -0.87 13.01 -4.28
N LEU A 300 0.21 12.70 -4.99
CA LEU A 300 0.84 13.61 -5.95
C LEU A 300 -0.02 13.84 -7.20
N ALA A 301 -0.63 12.77 -7.73
CA ALA A 301 -1.47 12.87 -8.92
C ALA A 301 -2.70 13.77 -8.70
N GLU A 302 -3.33 13.68 -7.52
CA GLU A 302 -4.41 14.57 -7.11
C GLU A 302 -3.97 16.04 -6.95
N ARG A 303 -2.68 16.26 -6.67
CA ARG A 303 -2.07 17.59 -6.49
C ARG A 303 -1.42 18.15 -7.75
N GLY A 304 -1.77 17.60 -8.91
CA GLY A 304 -1.39 18.17 -10.21
C GLY A 304 -0.30 17.41 -10.96
N TYR A 305 0.35 16.41 -10.36
CA TYR A 305 1.29 15.54 -11.07
C TYR A 305 0.55 14.40 -11.79
N VAL A 306 -0.36 14.77 -12.67
CA VAL A 306 -1.36 13.89 -13.31
C VAL A 306 -0.76 12.66 -13.98
N ALA A 307 0.47 12.75 -14.49
CA ALA A 307 1.18 11.64 -15.13
C ALA A 307 1.38 10.42 -14.19
N TYR A 308 1.39 10.64 -12.86
CA TYR A 308 1.57 9.54 -11.89
C TYR A 308 0.36 8.62 -11.78
N TRP A 309 -0.82 9.01 -12.28
CA TRP A 309 -1.93 8.07 -12.43
C TRP A 309 -1.58 6.85 -13.29
N ASP A 310 -0.67 6.99 -14.24
CA ASP A 310 -0.19 5.85 -15.03
C ASP A 310 0.58 4.83 -14.19
N ASP A 311 1.43 5.31 -13.28
CA ASP A 311 2.17 4.44 -12.37
C ASP A 311 1.22 3.78 -11.36
N VAL A 312 0.30 4.55 -10.77
CA VAL A 312 -0.73 4.03 -9.85
C VAL A 312 -1.54 2.91 -10.51
N GLU A 313 -2.03 3.13 -11.75
CA GLU A 313 -2.81 2.12 -12.47
C GLU A 313 -1.98 0.87 -12.79
N ARG A 314 -0.77 1.05 -13.33
CA ARG A 314 0.11 -0.08 -13.67
C ARG A 314 0.54 -0.88 -12.46
N TRP A 315 0.91 -0.21 -11.36
CA TRP A 315 1.35 -0.87 -10.14
C TRP A 315 0.22 -1.63 -9.47
N THR A 316 -0.98 -1.03 -9.42
CA THR A 316 -2.18 -1.70 -8.90
C THR A 316 -2.54 -2.92 -9.74
N ARG A 317 -2.66 -2.74 -11.06
CA ARG A 317 -3.09 -3.79 -12.01
C ARG A 317 -2.11 -4.96 -12.08
N ASN A 318 -0.83 -4.69 -11.83
CA ASN A 318 0.20 -5.70 -11.99
C ASN A 318 0.74 -6.20 -10.65
N HIS A 319 1.66 -5.50 -10.00
CA HIS A 319 2.36 -6.10 -8.86
C HIS A 319 1.47 -6.24 -7.63
N LEU A 320 0.65 -5.23 -7.31
CA LEU A 320 -0.26 -5.34 -6.15
C LEU A 320 -1.24 -6.50 -6.31
N LEU A 321 -1.91 -6.60 -7.46
CA LEU A 321 -2.83 -7.73 -7.72
C LEU A 321 -2.13 -9.07 -7.81
N ALA A 322 -0.92 -9.11 -8.39
CA ALA A 322 -0.14 -10.34 -8.45
C ALA A 322 0.33 -10.80 -7.07
N SER A 323 0.54 -9.86 -6.12
CA SER A 323 0.93 -10.17 -4.75
C SER A 323 -0.20 -10.83 -3.95
N GLN A 324 -1.44 -10.82 -4.44
CA GLN A 324 -2.54 -11.53 -3.79
C GLN A 324 -2.46 -13.03 -4.08
N LEU A 325 -2.34 -13.83 -3.05
CA LEU A 325 -2.28 -15.27 -3.15
C LEU A 325 -3.62 -15.83 -3.65
N GLY A 326 -3.55 -16.65 -4.69
CA GLY A 326 -4.71 -17.36 -5.22
C GLY A 326 -5.19 -18.49 -4.31
N THR A 327 -6.04 -19.34 -4.87
CA THR A 327 -6.48 -20.58 -4.21
C THR A 327 -5.52 -21.73 -4.55
N PRO A 328 -5.51 -22.82 -3.77
CA PRO A 328 -4.72 -24.03 -4.07
C PRO A 328 -4.92 -24.56 -5.48
N GLU A 329 -6.14 -24.46 -6.01
CA GLU A 329 -6.46 -24.88 -7.37
C GLU A 329 -5.74 -24.02 -8.42
N THR A 330 -5.64 -22.70 -8.18
CA THR A 330 -4.91 -21.81 -9.08
C THR A 330 -3.40 -22.04 -9.02
N TRP A 331 -2.86 -22.44 -7.87
CA TRP A 331 -1.44 -22.77 -7.75
C TRP A 331 -1.11 -24.12 -8.42
N ALA A 332 -1.97 -25.13 -8.21
CA ALA A 332 -1.82 -26.45 -8.83
C ALA A 332 -1.92 -26.42 -10.35
N ALA A 333 -2.66 -25.45 -10.90
CA ALA A 333 -2.79 -25.26 -12.33
C ALA A 333 -1.58 -24.56 -12.98
N ALA A 334 -0.61 -24.05 -12.19
CA ALA A 334 0.54 -23.35 -12.72
C ALA A 334 1.51 -24.32 -13.44
N PRO A 335 1.78 -24.13 -14.74
CA PRO A 335 2.64 -25.03 -15.49
C PRO A 335 4.09 -25.01 -14.98
N GLY A 336 4.66 -26.21 -14.77
CA GLY A 336 6.10 -26.36 -14.54
C GLY A 336 6.62 -26.01 -13.16
N ARG A 337 5.77 -25.77 -12.18
CA ARG A 337 6.19 -25.48 -10.80
C ARG A 337 5.67 -26.50 -9.80
N GLN A 338 6.53 -26.85 -8.86
CA GLN A 338 6.17 -27.68 -7.71
C GLN A 338 5.78 -26.77 -6.55
N VAL A 339 4.47 -26.62 -6.31
CA VAL A 339 3.98 -26.00 -5.07
C VAL A 339 4.21 -27.01 -3.94
N PRO A 340 4.79 -26.60 -2.79
CA PRO A 340 4.99 -27.52 -1.68
C PRO A 340 3.70 -28.22 -1.27
N ALA A 341 3.74 -29.54 -1.13
CA ALA A 341 2.57 -30.35 -0.77
C ALA A 341 1.94 -29.91 0.57
N ALA A 342 2.78 -29.48 1.53
CA ALA A 342 2.32 -28.96 2.81
C ALA A 342 1.50 -27.65 2.64
N LEU A 343 1.90 -26.77 1.72
CA LEU A 343 1.17 -25.54 1.43
C LEU A 343 -0.18 -25.85 0.78
N LEU A 344 -0.21 -26.77 -0.18
CA LEU A 344 -1.47 -27.21 -0.82
C LEU A 344 -2.43 -27.82 0.20
N ALA A 345 -1.93 -28.66 1.11
CA ALA A 345 -2.75 -29.29 2.15
C ALA A 345 -3.26 -28.27 3.18
N ALA A 346 -2.42 -27.32 3.60
CA ALA A 346 -2.80 -26.30 4.57
C ALA A 346 -3.85 -25.34 4.03
N ALA A 347 -3.80 -25.02 2.75
CA ALA A 347 -4.68 -24.09 2.06
C ALA A 347 -5.89 -24.76 1.38
N ALA A 348 -5.98 -26.09 1.40
CA ALA A 348 -7.15 -26.82 0.89
C ALA A 348 -8.45 -26.35 1.58
N PRO A 349 -9.64 -26.45 0.97
CA PRO A 349 -10.88 -25.92 1.55
C PRO A 349 -11.20 -26.40 2.96
N ASP A 350 -10.75 -27.61 3.32
CA ASP A 350 -10.84 -28.23 4.63
C ASP A 350 -9.53 -28.17 5.44
N GLY A 351 -8.53 -27.51 4.91
CA GLY A 351 -7.22 -27.34 5.55
C GLY A 351 -7.26 -26.34 6.71
N PRO A 352 -6.33 -26.49 7.68
CA PRO A 352 -6.34 -25.69 8.90
C PRO A 352 -6.14 -24.18 8.65
N LEU A 353 -5.55 -23.80 7.53
CA LEU A 353 -5.21 -22.42 7.18
C LEU A 353 -5.92 -21.91 5.93
N ALA A 354 -6.92 -22.64 5.44
CA ALA A 354 -7.64 -22.31 4.20
C ALA A 354 -8.16 -20.87 4.19
N ARG A 355 -8.69 -20.40 5.33
CA ARG A 355 -9.23 -19.04 5.47
C ARG A 355 -8.16 -17.95 5.54
N VAL A 356 -6.94 -18.29 5.94
CA VAL A 356 -5.86 -17.30 6.13
C VAL A 356 -5.01 -17.14 4.88
N VAL A 357 -4.88 -18.20 4.06
CA VAL A 357 -4.00 -18.21 2.89
C VAL A 357 -4.66 -17.64 1.65
N ALA A 358 -5.83 -18.16 1.29
CA ALA A 358 -6.46 -17.80 0.03
C ALA A 358 -6.87 -16.32 -0.01
N GLY A 359 -6.26 -15.53 -0.88
CA GLY A 359 -6.46 -14.09 -1.06
C GLY A 359 -5.73 -13.22 -0.03
N ALA A 360 -4.84 -13.78 0.81
CA ALA A 360 -3.86 -13.00 1.55
C ALA A 360 -2.85 -12.36 0.59
N PHE A 361 -2.17 -11.32 1.04
CA PHE A 361 -1.11 -10.70 0.25
C PHE A 361 0.25 -11.25 0.66
N ASP A 362 1.09 -11.49 -0.33
CA ASP A 362 2.47 -11.88 -0.13
C ASP A 362 3.26 -10.82 0.64
N SER A 363 4.14 -11.25 1.52
CA SER A 363 4.96 -10.32 2.30
C SER A 363 6.15 -9.83 1.51
N ALA A 364 6.84 -10.73 0.85
CA ALA A 364 8.05 -10.41 0.09
C ALA A 364 8.08 -11.21 -1.21
N SER A 365 8.07 -10.50 -2.31
CA SER A 365 8.19 -11.03 -3.66
C SER A 365 9.58 -10.79 -4.25
N SER A 366 10.03 -11.69 -5.12
CA SER A 366 11.04 -11.39 -6.15
C SER A 366 10.37 -10.79 -7.39
N PRO A 367 11.12 -10.23 -8.35
CA PRO A 367 10.52 -9.60 -9.52
C PRO A 367 9.56 -10.45 -10.35
N GLY A 368 9.69 -11.77 -10.31
CA GLY A 368 8.84 -12.71 -11.05
C GLY A 368 8.17 -13.78 -10.19
N GLY A 369 8.31 -13.74 -8.85
CA GLY A 369 7.83 -14.80 -7.96
C GLY A 369 7.31 -14.29 -6.63
N LEU A 370 6.30 -14.95 -6.10
CA LEU A 370 5.72 -14.71 -4.78
C LEU A 370 6.25 -15.73 -3.78
N LEU A 371 6.16 -15.40 -2.50
CA LEU A 371 6.67 -16.22 -1.41
C LEU A 371 8.16 -16.58 -1.60
N ASP A 372 8.88 -15.65 -2.21
CA ASP A 372 10.27 -15.80 -2.61
C ASP A 372 11.12 -14.78 -1.84
N ARG A 373 11.26 -15.02 -0.54
CA ARG A 373 12.10 -14.16 0.30
C ARG A 373 13.56 -14.43 -0.06
N ALA A 374 14.15 -13.48 -0.74
CA ALA A 374 15.54 -13.53 -1.14
C ALA A 374 16.45 -13.70 0.08
N GLY A 375 17.12 -14.83 0.14
CA GLY A 375 18.07 -15.10 1.21
C GLY A 375 17.99 -16.46 1.85
N GLY A 376 17.05 -17.31 1.48
CA GLY A 376 17.05 -18.75 1.77
C GLY A 376 16.95 -19.15 3.25
N GLY A 377 16.41 -18.27 4.11
CA GLY A 377 16.37 -18.56 5.54
C GLY A 377 14.99 -18.98 6.08
N GLN A 378 13.94 -18.40 5.59
CA GLN A 378 12.57 -18.74 6.00
C GLN A 378 11.67 -18.49 4.79
N GLY A 379 11.59 -19.45 3.89
CA GLY A 379 10.75 -19.37 2.71
C GLY A 379 9.28 -19.21 3.07
N ALA A 380 8.49 -18.72 2.13
CA ALA A 380 7.03 -18.70 2.13
C ALA A 380 6.39 -18.21 3.45
N VAL A 381 6.47 -16.92 3.72
CA VAL A 381 5.84 -16.28 4.88
C VAL A 381 4.83 -15.23 4.40
N VAL A 382 3.64 -15.21 5.02
CA VAL A 382 2.69 -14.10 4.92
C VAL A 382 2.70 -13.37 6.26
N GLU A 383 3.14 -12.12 6.25
CA GLU A 383 3.15 -11.26 7.43
C GLU A 383 1.87 -10.42 7.51
N GLY A 384 1.34 -10.24 8.70
CA GLY A 384 0.11 -9.49 8.94
C GLY A 384 0.19 -8.03 8.48
N CYS A 385 1.38 -7.43 8.50
CA CYS A 385 1.61 -6.09 7.97
C CYS A 385 1.29 -6.01 6.47
N CYS A 386 1.81 -6.93 5.68
CA CYS A 386 1.63 -6.98 4.24
C CYS A 386 0.21 -7.41 3.85
N ALA A 387 -0.36 -8.40 4.57
CA ALA A 387 -1.73 -8.84 4.36
C ALA A 387 -2.74 -7.69 4.52
N SER A 388 -2.60 -6.90 5.57
CA SER A 388 -3.44 -5.74 5.83
C SER A 388 -3.17 -4.59 4.84
N SER A 389 -1.89 -4.31 4.55
CA SER A 389 -1.52 -3.24 3.61
C SER A 389 -1.97 -3.52 2.19
N GLY A 390 -1.91 -4.78 1.72
CA GLY A 390 -2.40 -5.14 0.39
C GLY A 390 -3.87 -4.81 0.21
N LEU A 391 -4.71 -5.10 1.21
CA LEU A 391 -6.12 -4.72 1.21
C LEU A 391 -6.30 -3.19 1.17
N ARG A 392 -5.49 -2.44 1.97
CA ARG A 392 -5.44 -0.98 1.92
C ARG A 392 -5.12 -0.49 0.51
N GLY A 393 -4.11 -1.06 -0.16
CA GLY A 393 -3.71 -0.67 -1.50
C GLY A 393 -4.81 -0.85 -2.53
N LEU A 394 -5.53 -1.97 -2.49
CA LEU A 394 -6.70 -2.19 -3.34
C LEU A 394 -7.79 -1.16 -3.10
N PHE A 395 -8.08 -0.87 -1.82
CA PHE A 395 -9.09 0.13 -1.47
C PHE A 395 -8.71 1.52 -1.98
N LEU A 396 -7.46 1.95 -1.76
CA LEU A 396 -6.97 3.26 -2.22
C LEU A 396 -7.12 3.40 -3.74
N ALA A 397 -6.66 2.41 -4.51
CA ALA A 397 -6.81 2.43 -5.96
C ALA A 397 -8.28 2.47 -6.38
N TRP A 398 -9.14 1.68 -5.76
CA TRP A 398 -10.57 1.65 -6.04
C TRP A 398 -11.24 2.99 -5.66
N GLN A 399 -10.93 3.54 -4.48
CA GLN A 399 -11.51 4.80 -4.01
C GLN A 399 -11.16 5.96 -4.94
N HIS A 400 -9.92 6.04 -5.40
CA HIS A 400 -9.42 7.11 -6.23
C HIS A 400 -9.57 6.85 -7.75
N ALA A 401 -10.13 5.70 -8.15
CA ALA A 401 -10.41 5.44 -9.55
C ALA A 401 -11.43 6.42 -10.15
N VAL A 402 -12.38 6.88 -9.34
CA VAL A 402 -13.40 7.86 -9.74
C VAL A 402 -13.52 8.93 -8.66
N ALA A 403 -13.36 10.19 -9.04
CA ALA A 403 -13.59 11.36 -8.19
C ALA A 403 -14.79 12.17 -8.70
N ASP A 404 -15.55 12.77 -7.78
CA ASP A 404 -16.64 13.72 -8.07
C ASP A 404 -16.45 14.96 -7.19
N ASP A 405 -16.17 16.11 -7.79
CA ASP A 405 -16.01 17.38 -7.10
C ASP A 405 -17.32 18.21 -7.06
N GLY A 406 -18.43 17.62 -7.45
CA GLY A 406 -19.74 18.26 -7.54
C GLY A 406 -20.00 18.95 -8.90
N ALA A 407 -18.99 19.22 -9.70
CA ALA A 407 -19.08 19.79 -11.03
C ALA A 407 -18.61 18.84 -12.12
N VAL A 408 -17.55 18.06 -11.84
CA VAL A 408 -16.92 17.15 -12.78
C VAL A 408 -16.73 15.77 -12.14
N VAL A 409 -17.14 14.75 -12.84
CA VAL A 409 -16.74 13.36 -12.55
C VAL A 409 -15.45 13.06 -13.30
N SER A 410 -14.42 12.67 -12.58
CA SER A 410 -13.12 12.30 -13.15
C SER A 410 -12.88 10.80 -12.98
N VAL A 411 -12.71 10.09 -14.09
CA VAL A 411 -12.25 8.69 -14.08
C VAL A 411 -10.74 8.70 -14.25
N HIS A 412 -10.01 8.40 -13.19
CA HIS A 412 -8.55 8.44 -13.16
C HIS A 412 -7.92 7.10 -13.53
N LEU A 413 -8.54 5.99 -13.14
CA LEU A 413 -8.02 4.64 -13.36
C LEU A 413 -9.03 3.80 -14.13
N GLY A 414 -8.53 2.98 -15.06
CA GLY A 414 -9.34 2.02 -15.83
C GLY A 414 -9.70 0.78 -14.99
N LEU A 415 -10.29 1.00 -13.82
CA LEU A 415 -10.74 -0.05 -12.89
C LEU A 415 -12.26 -0.06 -12.79
N SER A 416 -12.85 -1.26 -12.71
CA SER A 416 -14.31 -1.39 -12.56
C SER A 416 -14.76 -0.87 -11.20
N ARG A 417 -15.68 0.10 -11.22
CA ARG A 417 -16.21 0.72 -10.00
C ARG A 417 -17.62 1.29 -10.24
N THR A 418 -18.52 1.07 -9.28
CA THR A 418 -19.76 1.82 -9.18
C THR A 418 -19.67 2.86 -8.08
N SER A 419 -20.00 4.11 -8.42
CA SER A 419 -20.14 5.22 -7.49
C SER A 419 -21.51 5.88 -7.66
N PRO A 420 -21.93 6.78 -6.75
CA PRO A 420 -23.15 7.59 -6.98
C PRO A 420 -23.11 8.41 -8.27
N ALA A 421 -21.93 8.83 -8.71
CA ALA A 421 -21.75 9.70 -9.86
C ALA A 421 -21.56 8.99 -11.19
N ALA A 422 -20.91 7.80 -11.19
CA ALA A 422 -20.64 7.03 -12.40
C ALA A 422 -20.51 5.54 -12.12
N GLU A 423 -20.78 4.75 -13.17
CA GLU A 423 -20.45 3.33 -13.25
C GLU A 423 -19.36 3.16 -14.30
N VAL A 424 -18.24 2.60 -13.90
CA VAL A 424 -17.07 2.32 -14.74
C VAL A 424 -16.92 0.81 -14.87
N VAL A 425 -16.78 0.32 -16.09
CA VAL A 425 -16.53 -1.09 -16.39
C VAL A 425 -15.30 -1.21 -17.27
N SER A 426 -14.24 -1.81 -16.74
CA SER A 426 -13.01 -2.13 -17.48
C SER A 426 -13.03 -3.57 -17.97
N TYR A 427 -12.64 -3.78 -19.23
CA TYR A 427 -12.58 -5.10 -19.84
C TYR A 427 -11.14 -5.63 -19.97
N GLU A 428 -10.14 -4.85 -19.55
CA GLU A 428 -8.79 -5.36 -19.48
C GLU A 428 -8.66 -6.49 -18.43
N PRO A 429 -7.84 -7.50 -18.69
CA PRO A 429 -6.93 -7.71 -19.84
C PRO A 429 -7.56 -8.43 -21.03
N PHE A 430 -8.86 -8.65 -21.07
CA PHE A 430 -9.55 -9.45 -22.10
C PHE A 430 -9.77 -8.65 -23.39
N ALA A 431 -10.21 -7.41 -23.25
CA ALA A 431 -10.43 -6.48 -24.35
C ALA A 431 -10.00 -5.07 -23.98
N GLY A 432 -9.47 -4.33 -24.92
CA GLY A 432 -9.17 -2.89 -24.76
C GLY A 432 -10.45 -2.08 -24.83
N GLN A 433 -11.21 -2.09 -23.76
CA GLN A 433 -12.47 -1.37 -23.65
C GLN A 433 -12.67 -0.85 -22.23
N LEU A 434 -13.17 0.38 -22.15
CA LEU A 434 -13.62 1.01 -20.91
C LEU A 434 -14.99 1.64 -21.18
N ASP A 435 -16.01 1.22 -20.45
CA ASP A 435 -17.34 1.81 -20.48
C ASP A 435 -17.54 2.69 -19.24
N VAL A 436 -18.01 3.91 -19.43
CA VAL A 436 -18.33 4.83 -18.35
C VAL A 436 -19.77 5.31 -18.53
N ARG A 437 -20.65 4.92 -17.62
CA ARG A 437 -22.03 5.39 -17.56
C ARG A 437 -22.18 6.48 -16.52
N LEU A 438 -22.55 7.67 -16.96
CA LEU A 438 -22.78 8.78 -16.05
C LEU A 438 -24.09 8.59 -15.28
N ARG A 439 -24.08 8.77 -13.97
CA ARG A 439 -25.25 8.61 -13.08
C ARG A 439 -25.75 9.93 -12.52
N ALA A 440 -24.87 10.93 -12.40
CA ALA A 440 -25.19 12.27 -11.91
C ALA A 440 -25.07 13.30 -13.04
N ALA A 441 -25.84 14.40 -12.97
CA ALA A 441 -25.73 15.52 -13.92
C ALA A 441 -24.44 16.30 -13.67
N ARG A 442 -23.34 15.86 -14.28
CA ARG A 442 -21.98 16.41 -14.15
C ARG A 442 -21.29 16.41 -15.52
N ARG A 443 -20.27 17.23 -15.68
CA ARG A 443 -19.29 17.02 -16.74
C ARG A 443 -18.50 15.74 -16.44
N LEU A 444 -18.04 15.07 -17.48
CA LEU A 444 -17.22 13.86 -17.33
C LEU A 444 -15.85 14.08 -17.97
N ARG A 445 -14.81 13.65 -17.30
CA ARG A 445 -13.50 13.46 -17.91
C ARG A 445 -12.97 12.05 -17.61
N VAL A 446 -12.38 11.42 -18.63
CA VAL A 446 -11.87 10.04 -18.54
C VAL A 446 -10.40 10.05 -18.97
N ARG A 447 -9.51 9.65 -18.08
CA ARG A 447 -8.08 9.54 -18.40
C ARG A 447 -7.86 8.40 -19.39
N VAL A 448 -7.01 8.67 -20.36
CA VAL A 448 -6.52 7.67 -21.30
C VAL A 448 -5.07 7.35 -20.90
N PRO A 449 -4.75 6.09 -20.54
CA PRO A 449 -3.39 5.71 -20.17
C PRO A 449 -2.38 6.01 -21.28
N SER A 450 -1.15 6.40 -20.94
CA SER A 450 -0.11 6.82 -21.90
C SER A 450 0.30 5.73 -22.90
N TRP A 451 0.08 4.46 -22.56
CA TRP A 451 0.37 3.32 -23.45
C TRP A 451 -0.69 3.11 -24.54
N VAL A 452 -1.86 3.76 -24.46
CA VAL A 452 -2.92 3.69 -25.47
C VAL A 452 -2.59 4.67 -26.61
N PRO A 453 -2.39 4.19 -27.86
CA PRO A 453 -2.18 5.08 -29.00
C PRO A 453 -3.43 5.93 -29.24
N ARG A 454 -3.30 7.26 -29.15
CA ARG A 454 -4.43 8.19 -29.29
C ARG A 454 -5.12 8.08 -30.65
N GLU A 455 -4.37 7.79 -31.71
CA GLU A 455 -4.86 7.61 -33.08
C GLU A 455 -5.64 6.31 -33.26
N ALA A 456 -5.43 5.32 -32.43
CA ALA A 456 -6.14 4.04 -32.46
C ALA A 456 -7.38 4.01 -31.54
N LEU A 457 -7.61 5.12 -30.81
CA LEU A 457 -8.75 5.22 -29.91
C LEU A 457 -10.06 5.45 -30.67
N VAL A 458 -11.06 4.64 -30.37
CA VAL A 458 -12.42 4.81 -30.88
C VAL A 458 -13.34 5.16 -29.73
N LEU A 459 -14.04 6.29 -29.87
CA LEU A 459 -15.01 6.78 -28.89
C LEU A 459 -16.42 6.59 -29.40
N LEU A 460 -17.27 6.11 -28.52
CA LEU A 460 -18.69 5.94 -28.75
C LEU A 460 -19.49 6.60 -27.61
N ARG A 461 -20.61 7.25 -27.95
CA ARG A 461 -21.64 7.69 -27.02
C ARG A 461 -22.93 6.95 -27.39
N ASP A 462 -23.45 6.14 -26.47
CA ASP A 462 -24.64 5.31 -26.72
C ASP A 462 -24.57 4.57 -28.07
N ASP A 463 -23.37 3.98 -28.36
CA ASP A 463 -22.98 3.27 -29.59
C ASP A 463 -22.78 4.13 -30.86
N GLU A 464 -22.99 5.43 -30.81
CA GLU A 464 -22.66 6.34 -31.92
C GLU A 464 -21.21 6.85 -31.81
N ARG A 465 -20.48 6.84 -32.92
CA ARG A 465 -19.09 7.31 -32.95
C ARG A 465 -19.02 8.82 -32.80
N ILE A 466 -18.17 9.29 -31.88
CA ILE A 466 -17.93 10.71 -31.62
C ILE A 466 -16.46 11.06 -31.79
N ALA A 467 -16.17 12.34 -32.01
CA ALA A 467 -14.80 12.85 -32.04
C ALA A 467 -14.26 13.08 -30.62
N PRO A 468 -12.95 12.79 -30.38
CA PRO A 468 -12.34 13.04 -29.08
C PRO A 468 -12.14 14.56 -28.84
N VAL A 469 -12.46 15.00 -27.63
CA VAL A 469 -12.09 16.32 -27.11
C VAL A 469 -11.10 16.09 -25.97
N TRP A 470 -9.86 16.53 -26.17
CA TRP A 470 -8.77 16.30 -25.22
C TRP A 470 -8.58 17.47 -24.26
N GLU A 471 -8.32 17.14 -23.00
CA GLU A 471 -7.85 18.02 -21.95
C GLU A 471 -6.65 17.35 -21.26
N GLY A 472 -5.44 17.63 -21.75
CA GLY A 472 -4.24 16.92 -21.34
C GLY A 472 -4.31 15.43 -21.70
N ASP A 473 -4.27 14.57 -20.67
CA ASP A 473 -4.41 13.13 -20.80
C ASP A 473 -5.86 12.62 -20.61
N TYR A 474 -6.81 13.56 -20.50
CA TYR A 474 -8.21 13.23 -20.35
C TYR A 474 -9.00 13.50 -21.63
N LEU A 475 -10.00 12.66 -21.86
CA LEU A 475 -11.12 12.96 -22.74
C LEU A 475 -12.18 13.70 -21.95
N ARG A 476 -12.68 14.79 -22.51
CA ARG A 476 -13.71 15.63 -21.89
C ARG A 476 -15.05 15.48 -22.57
N PHE A 477 -16.10 15.42 -21.77
CA PHE A 477 -17.49 15.34 -22.19
C PHE A 477 -18.32 16.34 -21.38
N ASP A 478 -18.80 17.41 -22.04
CA ASP A 478 -19.48 18.53 -21.36
C ASP A 478 -21.02 18.38 -21.35
N ASP A 479 -21.56 17.58 -22.26
CA ASP A 479 -23.00 17.52 -22.59
C ASP A 479 -23.63 16.13 -22.40
N LEU A 480 -23.09 15.34 -21.46
CA LEU A 480 -23.65 14.02 -21.13
C LEU A 480 -24.82 14.16 -20.15
N ALA A 481 -25.93 13.50 -20.47
CA ALA A 481 -27.04 13.35 -19.55
C ALA A 481 -26.84 12.12 -18.63
N PRO A 482 -27.39 12.12 -17.41
CA PRO A 482 -27.45 10.93 -16.59
C PRO A 482 -28.07 9.76 -17.33
N GLY A 483 -27.44 8.59 -17.24
CA GLY A 483 -27.84 7.37 -17.93
C GLY A 483 -27.11 7.13 -19.26
N GLN A 484 -26.52 8.16 -19.87
CA GLN A 484 -25.70 7.97 -21.08
C GLN A 484 -24.38 7.28 -20.77
N THR A 485 -23.89 6.52 -21.76
CA THR A 485 -22.64 5.77 -21.66
C THR A 485 -21.64 6.27 -22.70
N VAL A 486 -20.42 6.54 -22.28
CA VAL A 486 -19.27 6.69 -23.18
C VAL A 486 -18.46 5.41 -23.14
N ARG A 487 -18.02 4.96 -24.32
CA ARG A 487 -17.21 3.76 -24.49
C ARG A 487 -15.93 4.12 -25.21
N LEU A 488 -14.81 3.77 -24.57
CA LEU A 488 -13.47 3.87 -25.14
C LEU A 488 -13.08 2.48 -25.63
N ARG A 489 -12.67 2.37 -26.90
CA ARG A 489 -12.09 1.14 -27.46
C ARG A 489 -10.71 1.41 -28.00
N TYR A 490 -9.77 0.53 -27.70
CA TYR A 490 -8.35 0.65 -28.06
C TYR A 490 -7.71 -0.74 -28.21
N PRO A 491 -6.61 -0.85 -28.98
CA PRO A 491 -5.92 -2.14 -29.12
C PRO A 491 -5.17 -2.49 -27.82
N LEU A 492 -5.20 -3.75 -27.43
CA LEU A 492 -4.28 -4.30 -26.43
C LEU A 492 -3.02 -4.77 -27.16
N VAL A 493 -2.08 -3.85 -27.34
CA VAL A 493 -0.80 -4.13 -28.02
C VAL A 493 0.04 -5.04 -27.14
N GLU A 494 0.52 -6.15 -27.73
CA GLU A 494 1.51 -7.01 -27.10
C GLU A 494 2.92 -6.46 -27.36
N ARG A 495 3.73 -6.39 -26.30
CA ARG A 495 5.10 -5.91 -26.37
C ARG A 495 5.98 -6.58 -25.33
N THR A 496 7.27 -6.65 -25.62
CA THR A 496 8.29 -7.12 -24.68
C THR A 496 9.25 -5.97 -24.40
N GLU A 497 9.54 -5.75 -23.13
CA GLU A 497 10.41 -4.68 -22.67
C GLU A 497 11.47 -5.24 -21.73
N GLU A 498 12.68 -4.69 -21.85
CA GLU A 498 13.75 -4.96 -20.89
C GLU A 498 13.62 -3.97 -19.73
N GLU A 499 13.65 -4.50 -18.52
CA GLU A 499 13.65 -3.71 -17.29
C GLU A 499 14.81 -4.13 -16.39
N GLN A 500 15.24 -3.22 -15.53
CA GLN A 500 16.27 -3.50 -14.54
C GLN A 500 15.80 -2.98 -13.18
N VAL A 501 15.96 -3.81 -12.17
CA VAL A 501 15.77 -3.44 -10.77
C VAL A 501 16.97 -3.94 -9.99
N GLU A 502 17.72 -3.01 -9.37
CA GLU A 502 19.01 -3.32 -8.72
C GLU A 502 19.93 -4.13 -9.63
N SER A 503 20.33 -5.34 -9.24
CA SER A 503 21.17 -6.25 -10.02
C SER A 503 20.38 -7.13 -11.00
N ALA A 504 19.05 -7.19 -10.91
CA ALA A 504 18.22 -8.06 -11.72
C ALA A 504 17.89 -7.41 -13.06
N ARG A 505 18.15 -8.14 -14.15
CA ARG A 505 17.69 -7.78 -15.50
C ARG A 505 16.50 -8.66 -15.85
N LEU A 506 15.44 -8.03 -16.34
CA LEU A 506 14.13 -8.64 -16.53
C LEU A 506 13.67 -8.42 -17.97
N ARG A 507 13.06 -9.45 -18.53
CA ARG A 507 12.28 -9.35 -19.76
C ARG A 507 10.81 -9.41 -19.39
N VAL A 508 10.08 -8.32 -19.61
CA VAL A 508 8.69 -8.16 -19.21
C VAL A 508 7.80 -8.19 -20.43
N ARG A 509 6.86 -9.12 -20.46
CA ARG A 509 5.86 -9.22 -21.54
C ARG A 509 4.56 -8.56 -21.10
N TRP A 510 4.10 -7.63 -21.92
CA TRP A 510 2.89 -6.85 -21.71
C TRP A 510 1.81 -7.16 -22.73
N ARG A 511 0.56 -7.06 -22.31
CA ARG A 511 -0.63 -6.96 -23.15
C ARG A 511 -1.44 -5.74 -22.69
N GLY A 512 -1.42 -4.66 -23.49
CA GLY A 512 -1.94 -3.38 -23.04
C GLY A 512 -1.24 -2.89 -21.77
N GLY A 513 -1.99 -2.58 -20.72
CA GLY A 513 -1.49 -2.20 -19.39
C GLY A 513 -1.15 -3.38 -18.46
N THR A 514 -1.37 -4.63 -18.91
CA THR A 514 -1.24 -5.82 -18.06
C THR A 514 0.02 -6.61 -18.39
N VAL A 515 0.80 -6.97 -17.35
CA VAL A 515 1.93 -7.89 -17.46
C VAL A 515 1.41 -9.32 -17.58
N VAL A 516 1.91 -10.04 -18.58
CA VAL A 516 1.55 -11.44 -18.86
C VAL A 516 2.73 -12.41 -18.73
N GLY A 517 3.89 -11.91 -18.31
CA GLY A 517 5.07 -12.73 -18.00
C GLY A 517 6.26 -11.88 -17.64
N VAL A 518 7.11 -12.39 -16.74
CA VAL A 518 8.40 -11.82 -16.34
C VAL A 518 9.45 -12.92 -16.38
N GLU A 519 10.58 -12.67 -17.02
CA GLU A 519 11.71 -13.57 -17.13
C GLU A 519 13.00 -12.89 -16.62
N PRO A 520 13.82 -13.58 -15.77
CA PRO A 520 13.56 -14.90 -15.23
C PRO A 520 12.39 -14.88 -14.24
N SER A 521 11.62 -15.95 -14.24
CA SER A 521 10.61 -16.15 -13.22
C SER A 521 11.29 -16.44 -11.88
N GLY A 522 10.73 -15.95 -10.76
CA GLY A 522 11.24 -16.21 -9.41
C GLY A 522 11.21 -17.71 -9.02
N THR A 523 11.72 -18.05 -7.84
CA THR A 523 11.80 -19.43 -7.34
C THR A 523 10.55 -19.89 -6.60
N GLY A 524 9.75 -18.97 -6.07
CA GLY A 524 8.49 -19.23 -5.38
C GLY A 524 7.31 -19.46 -6.32
N LEU A 525 6.13 -19.01 -5.93
CA LEU A 525 4.94 -19.00 -6.79
C LEU A 525 5.12 -18.00 -7.94
N GLU A 526 4.66 -18.34 -9.13
CA GLU A 526 4.75 -17.44 -10.27
C GLU A 526 3.80 -16.25 -10.10
N ALA A 527 4.34 -15.02 -10.08
CA ALA A 527 3.56 -13.81 -9.89
C ALA A 527 2.70 -13.44 -11.11
N TYR A 528 3.19 -13.67 -12.33
CA TYR A 528 2.58 -13.17 -13.56
C TYR A 528 2.22 -14.27 -14.58
N GLY A 529 2.12 -15.50 -14.17
CA GLY A 529 1.80 -16.63 -15.04
C GLY A 529 0.49 -16.47 -15.79
N ARG A 530 -0.46 -15.73 -15.22
CA ARG A 530 -1.77 -15.43 -15.82
C ARG A 530 -2.46 -16.65 -16.44
N HIS A 531 -2.00 -17.87 -16.10
CA HIS A 531 -2.60 -19.12 -16.58
C HIS A 531 -4.08 -19.23 -16.22
N MET A 532 -4.50 -18.60 -15.11
CA MET A 532 -5.92 -18.51 -14.74
C MET A 532 -6.77 -17.73 -15.76
N PHE A 533 -6.13 -16.86 -16.56
CA PHE A 533 -6.77 -16.10 -17.63
C PHE A 533 -6.53 -16.70 -19.03
N ALA A 534 -5.65 -17.70 -19.15
CA ALA A 534 -5.22 -18.22 -20.44
C ALA A 534 -6.37 -18.69 -21.35
N PRO A 535 -7.42 -19.37 -20.85
CA PRO A 535 -8.55 -19.75 -21.68
C PRO A 535 -9.43 -18.59 -22.15
N THR A 536 -9.33 -17.44 -21.44
CA THR A 536 -10.21 -16.27 -21.63
C THR A 536 -9.46 -15.04 -22.15
N LEU A 537 -8.13 -15.09 -22.21
CA LEU A 537 -7.31 -14.01 -22.80
C LEU A 537 -7.66 -13.86 -24.28
N GLY A 538 -8.47 -12.86 -24.62
CA GLY A 538 -9.00 -12.61 -25.95
C GLY A 538 -10.51 -12.74 -26.10
N ALA A 539 -11.19 -13.32 -25.12
CA ALA A 539 -12.65 -13.31 -25.05
C ALA A 539 -13.11 -12.10 -24.21
N ALA A 540 -13.90 -11.22 -24.78
CA ALA A 540 -14.57 -10.20 -23.98
C ALA A 540 -15.53 -10.87 -23.00
N PRO A 541 -15.65 -10.40 -21.74
CA PRO A 541 -16.69 -10.88 -20.84
C PRO A 541 -18.05 -10.68 -21.51
N THR A 542 -18.85 -11.73 -21.60
CA THR A 542 -20.20 -11.66 -22.18
C THR A 542 -21.18 -10.90 -21.27
N THR A 543 -20.79 -10.73 -20.01
CA THR A 543 -21.54 -9.95 -19.02
C THR A 543 -20.55 -9.06 -18.29
N PRO A 544 -20.82 -7.74 -18.17
CA PRO A 544 -19.96 -6.88 -17.37
C PRO A 544 -19.91 -7.43 -15.93
N PRO A 545 -18.75 -7.41 -15.27
CA PRO A 545 -18.66 -7.80 -13.88
C PRO A 545 -19.67 -6.97 -13.07
N ARG A 546 -20.40 -7.64 -12.18
CA ARG A 546 -21.33 -6.93 -11.31
C ARG A 546 -20.55 -5.93 -10.47
N ALA A 547 -20.88 -4.66 -10.67
CA ALA A 547 -20.14 -3.52 -10.14
C ALA A 547 -20.19 -3.35 -8.59
N SER A 548 -20.86 -4.28 -7.89
CA SER A 548 -20.96 -4.29 -6.43
C SER A 548 -19.86 -5.10 -5.73
N ARG A 549 -18.90 -5.64 -6.48
CA ARG A 549 -17.74 -6.33 -5.94
C ARG A 549 -16.49 -5.78 -6.63
N ILE A 550 -15.42 -5.64 -5.88
CA ILE A 550 -14.10 -5.40 -6.46
C ILE A 550 -13.76 -6.65 -7.26
N VAL A 551 -14.07 -6.64 -8.54
CA VAL A 551 -13.68 -7.68 -9.49
C VAL A 551 -12.55 -7.08 -10.31
N TRP A 552 -11.42 -7.64 -10.12
CA TRP A 552 -10.18 -7.24 -10.78
C TRP A 552 -9.97 -8.04 -12.04
#